data_9d2f95b7fa1bbd216babd8a9a3631c7f
#
_entry.id   9d2f95b7fa1bbd216babd8a9a3631c7f
#
_cell.length_a   1.000
_cell.length_b   1.000
_cell.length_c   1.000
_cell.angle_alpha   90.00
_cell.angle_beta   90.00
_cell.angle_gamma   90.00
#
_symmetry.space_group_name_H-M   'P 1'
#
loop_
_entity.id
_entity.type
_entity.pdbx_description
1 polymer ?
#
loop_
_entity_poly.entity_id
_entity_poly.type
_entity_poly.pdbx_seq_one_letter_code
_entity_poly.pdbx_strand_id
1 'polypeptide(L)'
;MNRKLSSISLLLVFILIFSAGCGLIRQKPASSEENPIAIINIKGWGKVRIELYPEHAPNTVYNFIELANSGFYDGLTFHRVIAGFVIQGGDPLGDGTGGPGYSIKGEFPNNGFKNKLTHEKGVISMARNMLSYDSAGSQFFITVEALPDLDGDYAVFGKVIDGMDIVEDISKVRTNPKTDKPLDDVIIRSIEVETFGKEYPEAEKIYEDS
;
A
#
# COMPACT_ATOMS: atom_id res chain seq x y z
N MET A 1 -27.21 -81.49 -52.65
CA MET A 1 -27.95 -80.27 -52.36
C MET A 1 -27.33 -79.71 -51.08
N ASN A 2 -26.26 -78.91 -51.28
CA ASN A 2 -25.38 -78.49 -50.22
C ASN A 2 -25.48 -76.95 -50.01
N ARG A 3 -25.97 -76.52 -48.85
CA ARG A 3 -25.95 -75.13 -48.46
C ARG A 3 -24.71 -74.88 -47.53
N LYS A 4 -23.80 -74.07 -48.07
CA LYS A 4 -22.67 -73.54 -47.30
C LYS A 4 -23.14 -72.40 -46.44
N LEU A 5 -22.97 -72.51 -45.14
CA LEU A 5 -23.08 -71.37 -44.18
C LEU A 5 -21.75 -70.63 -44.18
N SER A 6 -21.82 -69.36 -44.45
CA SER A 6 -20.71 -68.42 -44.39
C SER A 6 -20.63 -67.82 -42.97
N SER A 7 -19.49 -68.02 -42.30
CA SER A 7 -19.22 -67.44 -40.97
C SER A 7 -18.79 -65.97 -41.14
N ILE A 8 -19.59 -65.08 -40.59
CA ILE A 8 -19.23 -63.64 -40.49
C ILE A 8 -18.49 -63.47 -39.14
N SER A 9 -17.22 -63.18 -39.25
CA SER A 9 -16.36 -62.86 -38.13
C SER A 9 -16.60 -61.38 -37.71
N LEU A 10 -17.17 -61.18 -36.54
CA LEU A 10 -17.44 -59.85 -36.00
C LEU A 10 -16.20 -59.33 -35.26
N LEU A 11 -15.50 -58.41 -35.90
CA LEU A 11 -14.33 -57.75 -35.32
C LEU A 11 -14.78 -56.60 -34.39
N LEU A 12 -14.73 -56.84 -33.09
CA LEU A 12 -14.99 -55.81 -32.09
C LEU A 12 -13.77 -54.91 -31.98
N VAL A 13 -13.89 -53.68 -32.53
CA VAL A 13 -12.90 -52.60 -32.29
C VAL A 13 -13.21 -51.90 -30.98
N PHE A 14 -12.38 -52.14 -30.00
CA PHE A 14 -12.41 -51.40 -28.73
C PHE A 14 -11.75 -50.03 -28.96
N ILE A 15 -12.58 -48.98 -29.06
CA ILE A 15 -12.10 -47.59 -29.06
C ILE A 15 -11.93 -47.18 -27.58
N LEU A 16 -10.67 -47.16 -27.11
CA LEU A 16 -10.29 -46.54 -25.86
C LEU A 16 -10.34 -45.02 -26.01
N ILE A 17 -11.40 -44.38 -25.52
CA ILE A 17 -11.50 -42.95 -25.41
C ILE A 17 -10.68 -42.55 -24.18
N PHE A 18 -9.45 -42.09 -24.43
CA PHE A 18 -8.62 -41.40 -23.42
C PHE A 18 -9.22 -40.01 -23.20
N SER A 19 -10.09 -39.85 -22.22
CA SER A 19 -10.50 -38.52 -21.75
C SER A 19 -9.35 -37.89 -20.99
N ALA A 20 -8.49 -37.13 -21.70
CA ALA A 20 -7.56 -36.21 -21.08
C ALA A 20 -8.40 -35.12 -20.38
N GLY A 21 -8.64 -35.30 -19.09
CA GLY A 21 -9.18 -34.29 -18.21
C GLY A 21 -8.20 -33.14 -18.12
N CYS A 22 -8.28 -32.19 -19.05
CA CYS A 22 -7.63 -30.90 -18.91
C CYS A 22 -8.33 -30.19 -17.77
N GLY A 23 -7.76 -30.30 -16.55
CA GLY A 23 -8.17 -29.49 -15.40
C GLY A 23 -7.91 -28.03 -15.77
N LEU A 24 -8.92 -27.36 -16.28
CA LEU A 24 -8.95 -25.91 -16.37
C LEU A 24 -8.83 -25.41 -14.94
N ILE A 25 -7.63 -25.06 -14.51
CA ILE A 25 -7.42 -24.18 -13.35
C ILE A 25 -8.19 -22.93 -13.72
N ARG A 26 -9.39 -22.80 -13.17
CA ARG A 26 -10.21 -21.61 -13.28
C ARG A 26 -9.47 -20.54 -12.47
N GLN A 27 -8.56 -19.80 -13.12
CA GLN A 27 -8.04 -18.56 -12.54
C GLN A 27 -9.28 -17.72 -12.24
N LYS A 28 -9.49 -17.45 -10.94
CA LYS A 28 -10.47 -16.45 -10.50
C LYS A 28 -10.10 -15.18 -11.29
N PRO A 29 -11.01 -14.58 -12.06
CA PRO A 29 -10.71 -13.32 -12.70
C PRO A 29 -10.27 -12.37 -11.59
N ALA A 30 -9.13 -11.70 -11.76
CA ALA A 30 -8.70 -10.64 -10.87
C ALA A 30 -9.90 -9.68 -10.76
N SER A 31 -10.47 -9.55 -9.58
CA SER A 31 -11.55 -8.60 -9.37
C SER A 31 -10.91 -7.22 -9.49
N SER A 32 -11.25 -6.50 -10.55
CA SER A 32 -10.75 -5.17 -10.87
C SER A 32 -11.20 -4.09 -9.87
N GLU A 33 -11.74 -4.49 -8.74
CA GLU A 33 -12.38 -3.62 -7.74
C GLU A 33 -11.70 -3.58 -6.37
N GLU A 34 -10.72 -4.48 -6.11
CA GLU A 34 -10.04 -4.48 -4.81
C GLU A 34 -8.95 -3.39 -4.78
N ASN A 35 -9.01 -2.52 -3.79
CA ASN A 35 -7.98 -1.53 -3.51
C ASN A 35 -6.69 -2.21 -3.03
N PRO A 36 -5.50 -1.68 -3.35
CA PRO A 36 -4.25 -2.24 -2.87
C PRO A 36 -4.15 -2.13 -1.34
N ILE A 37 -3.53 -3.14 -0.73
CA ILE A 37 -3.33 -3.20 0.72
C ILE A 37 -1.84 -3.08 1.03
N ALA A 38 -1.46 -2.01 1.71
CA ALA A 38 -0.12 -1.88 2.26
C ALA A 38 -0.02 -2.61 3.61
N ILE A 39 1.07 -3.35 3.80
CA ILE A 39 1.38 -4.09 5.03
C ILE A 39 2.66 -3.53 5.59
N ILE A 40 2.56 -2.71 6.64
CA ILE A 40 3.71 -2.16 7.36
C ILE A 40 4.10 -3.16 8.46
N ASN A 41 5.25 -3.80 8.31
CA ASN A 41 5.80 -4.71 9.31
C ASN A 41 6.71 -3.93 10.26
N ILE A 42 6.33 -3.80 11.53
CA ILE A 42 7.03 -2.98 12.52
C ILE A 42 7.77 -3.91 13.49
N LYS A 43 9.07 -3.72 13.63
CA LYS A 43 9.94 -4.58 14.43
C LYS A 43 9.53 -4.57 15.90
N GLY A 44 9.16 -5.75 16.42
CA GLY A 44 8.75 -5.93 17.82
C GLY A 44 7.29 -5.53 18.14
N TRP A 45 6.55 -4.98 17.15
CA TRP A 45 5.17 -4.53 17.35
C TRP A 45 4.15 -5.38 16.58
N GLY A 46 4.46 -5.78 15.35
CA GLY A 46 3.55 -6.53 14.51
C GLY A 46 3.33 -5.90 13.15
N LYS A 47 2.15 -6.11 12.57
CA LYS A 47 1.79 -5.64 11.23
C LYS A 47 0.60 -4.69 11.30
N VAL A 48 0.68 -3.58 10.59
CA VAL A 48 -0.43 -2.67 10.34
C VAL A 48 -0.85 -2.82 8.88
N ARG A 49 -2.13 -3.07 8.61
CA ARG A 49 -2.69 -3.21 7.27
C ARG A 49 -3.47 -1.96 6.91
N ILE A 50 -3.22 -1.42 5.74
CA ILE A 50 -3.77 -0.15 5.28
C ILE A 50 -4.35 -0.35 3.88
N GLU A 51 -5.63 -0.07 3.72
CA GLU A 51 -6.23 0.01 2.39
C GLU A 51 -5.86 1.34 1.75
N LEU A 52 -5.32 1.30 0.53
CA LEU A 52 -4.91 2.49 -0.22
C LEU A 52 -6.01 2.90 -1.22
N TYR A 53 -6.18 4.18 -1.47
CA TYR A 53 -7.27 4.73 -2.26
C TYR A 53 -6.79 5.42 -3.55
N PRO A 54 -6.40 4.67 -4.60
CA PRO A 54 -5.88 5.25 -5.84
C PRO A 54 -6.91 6.11 -6.60
N GLU A 55 -8.20 5.96 -6.34
CA GLU A 55 -9.24 6.82 -6.92
C GLU A 55 -9.25 8.24 -6.32
N HIS A 56 -8.72 8.39 -5.10
CA HIS A 56 -8.72 9.65 -4.37
C HIS A 56 -7.39 10.40 -4.43
N ALA A 57 -6.27 9.68 -4.49
CA ALA A 57 -4.93 10.24 -4.56
C ALA A 57 -4.03 9.32 -5.42
N PRO A 58 -4.27 9.27 -6.76
CA PRO A 58 -3.63 8.29 -7.64
C PRO A 58 -2.11 8.38 -7.61
N ASN A 59 -1.55 9.56 -7.85
CA ASN A 59 -0.10 9.73 -7.93
C ASN A 59 0.59 9.47 -6.58
N THR A 60 -0.05 9.83 -5.49
CA THR A 60 0.41 9.56 -4.12
C THR A 60 0.46 8.05 -3.85
N VAL A 61 -0.59 7.32 -4.24
CA VAL A 61 -0.63 5.86 -4.10
C VAL A 61 0.42 5.19 -4.98
N TYR A 62 0.60 5.62 -6.23
CA TYR A 62 1.60 5.06 -7.14
C TYR A 62 3.02 5.26 -6.60
N ASN A 63 3.33 6.46 -6.13
CA ASN A 63 4.61 6.79 -5.48
C ASN A 63 4.85 5.91 -4.24
N PHE A 64 3.84 5.76 -3.39
CA PHE A 64 3.96 4.93 -2.19
C PHE A 64 4.20 3.46 -2.54
N ILE A 65 3.48 2.90 -3.52
CA ILE A 65 3.67 1.53 -4.03
C ILE A 65 5.07 1.35 -4.61
N GLU A 66 5.54 2.28 -5.43
CA GLU A 66 6.86 2.24 -6.04
C GLU A 66 7.97 2.21 -4.98
N LEU A 67 7.91 3.11 -4.00
CA LEU A 67 8.86 3.19 -2.89
C LEU A 67 8.81 1.92 -2.02
N ALA A 68 7.63 1.41 -1.70
CA ALA A 68 7.47 0.17 -0.95
C ALA A 68 8.09 -1.02 -1.69
N ASN A 69 7.77 -1.18 -2.98
CA ASN A 69 8.27 -2.29 -3.80
C ASN A 69 9.79 -2.23 -4.04
N SER A 70 10.39 -1.05 -4.00
CA SER A 70 11.85 -0.88 -4.08
C SER A 70 12.57 -1.18 -2.76
N GLY A 71 11.85 -1.41 -1.66
CA GLY A 71 12.43 -1.58 -0.32
C GLY A 71 12.91 -0.26 0.30
N PHE A 72 12.49 0.90 -0.24
CA PHE A 72 12.91 2.21 0.25
C PHE A 72 12.64 2.40 1.75
N TYR A 73 11.55 1.86 2.26
CA TYR A 73 11.13 2.01 3.64
C TYR A 73 11.81 1.05 4.63
N ASP A 74 12.57 0.07 4.13
CA ASP A 74 13.15 -0.97 4.95
C ASP A 74 14.23 -0.41 5.89
N GLY A 75 14.03 -0.64 7.18
CA GLY A 75 14.93 -0.12 8.22
C GLY A 75 14.70 1.33 8.64
N LEU A 76 13.82 2.07 7.95
CA LEU A 76 13.45 3.43 8.37
C LEU A 76 12.67 3.39 9.69
N THR A 77 12.50 4.56 10.31
CA THR A 77 11.84 4.69 11.61
C THR A 77 10.59 5.56 11.53
N PHE A 78 9.69 5.36 12.49
CA PHE A 78 8.75 6.41 12.86
C PHE A 78 9.53 7.45 13.68
N HIS A 79 10.07 8.43 12.99
CA HIS A 79 11.00 9.41 13.54
C HIS A 79 10.32 10.53 14.35
N ARG A 80 9.00 10.71 14.22
CA ARG A 80 8.18 11.67 14.95
C ARG A 80 6.89 11.00 15.43
N VAL A 81 6.64 11.05 16.73
CA VAL A 81 5.47 10.42 17.37
C VAL A 81 4.89 11.39 18.38
N ILE A 82 3.61 11.72 18.20
CA ILE A 82 2.88 12.61 19.09
C ILE A 82 1.59 11.92 19.54
N ALA A 83 1.47 11.70 20.85
CA ALA A 83 0.29 11.08 21.44
C ALA A 83 -0.98 11.88 21.16
N GLY A 84 -2.06 11.19 20.75
CA GLY A 84 -3.34 11.82 20.38
C GLY A 84 -3.29 12.62 19.08
N PHE A 85 -2.20 12.52 18.29
CA PHE A 85 -2.05 13.23 17.04
C PHE A 85 -1.66 12.26 15.91
N VAL A 86 -0.36 12.03 15.68
CA VAL A 86 0.13 11.19 14.57
C VAL A 86 1.35 10.37 14.96
N ILE A 87 1.59 9.29 14.20
CA ILE A 87 2.90 8.67 14.06
C ILE A 87 3.40 8.92 12.63
N GLN A 88 4.61 9.48 12.47
CA GLN A 88 5.18 9.88 11.18
C GLN A 88 6.48 9.14 10.90
N GLY A 89 6.59 8.59 9.70
CA GLY A 89 7.75 7.83 9.22
C GLY A 89 8.06 8.10 7.75
N GLY A 90 8.94 7.24 7.15
CA GLY A 90 9.28 7.33 5.73
C GLY A 90 10.39 8.33 5.41
N ASP A 91 11.11 8.81 6.42
CA ASP A 91 12.26 9.69 6.25
C ASP A 91 13.58 8.89 6.32
N PRO A 92 14.39 8.85 5.24
CA PRO A 92 15.67 8.14 5.23
C PRO A 92 16.73 8.74 6.16
N LEU A 93 16.61 10.03 6.54
CA LEU A 93 17.53 10.69 7.48
C LEU A 93 17.03 10.59 8.92
N GLY A 94 15.74 10.35 9.15
CA GLY A 94 15.14 10.20 10.48
C GLY A 94 15.16 11.46 11.34
N ASP A 95 15.18 12.63 10.70
CA ASP A 95 15.17 13.97 11.35
C ASP A 95 14.08 14.91 10.80
N GLY A 96 13.26 14.43 9.87
CA GLY A 96 12.16 15.16 9.23
C GLY A 96 12.54 15.86 7.93
N THR A 97 13.81 15.79 7.49
CA THR A 97 14.30 16.55 6.32
C THR A 97 14.56 15.68 5.09
N GLY A 98 14.62 14.36 5.26
CA GLY A 98 14.92 13.42 4.18
C GLY A 98 13.74 13.11 3.27
N GLY A 99 14.06 12.57 2.09
CA GLY A 99 13.10 12.16 1.08
C GLY A 99 13.73 11.28 0.00
N PRO A 100 12.99 10.95 -1.06
CA PRO A 100 13.45 10.03 -2.10
C PRO A 100 14.32 10.68 -3.18
N GLY A 101 14.71 11.97 -3.03
CA GLY A 101 15.45 12.73 -4.01
C GLY A 101 14.58 13.43 -5.07
N TYR A 102 13.27 13.43 -4.87
CA TYR A 102 12.27 14.13 -5.69
C TYR A 102 11.04 14.45 -4.82
N SER A 103 10.16 15.27 -5.34
CA SER A 103 8.83 15.50 -4.77
C SER A 103 7.72 15.06 -5.73
N ILE A 104 6.49 15.03 -5.22
CA ILE A 104 5.29 14.80 -6.00
C ILE A 104 4.28 15.93 -5.78
N LYS A 105 3.38 16.09 -6.75
CA LYS A 105 2.27 17.05 -6.65
C LYS A 105 1.35 16.68 -5.49
N GLY A 106 0.96 17.65 -4.69
CA GLY A 106 0.02 17.45 -3.59
C GLY A 106 -1.40 17.23 -4.09
N GLU A 107 -1.98 16.08 -3.78
CA GLU A 107 -3.33 15.68 -4.20
C GLU A 107 -4.37 15.97 -3.12
N PHE A 108 -4.63 17.27 -2.87
CA PHE A 108 -5.59 17.75 -1.87
C PHE A 108 -6.29 19.05 -2.31
N PRO A 109 -7.46 19.41 -1.74
CA PRO A 109 -8.31 20.51 -2.19
C PRO A 109 -7.62 21.87 -2.31
N ASN A 110 -6.81 22.28 -1.34
CA ASN A 110 -6.15 23.59 -1.36
C ASN A 110 -5.03 23.66 -2.42
N ASN A 111 -4.64 22.55 -3.02
CA ASN A 111 -3.76 22.47 -4.21
C ASN A 111 -4.56 22.23 -5.51
N GLY A 112 -5.88 22.45 -5.50
CA GLY A 112 -6.75 22.32 -6.68
C GLY A 112 -7.07 20.88 -7.07
N PHE A 113 -6.82 19.90 -6.23
CA PHE A 113 -7.09 18.48 -6.50
C PHE A 113 -8.35 17.99 -5.76
N LYS A 114 -9.18 17.17 -6.44
CA LYS A 114 -10.46 16.66 -5.87
C LYS A 114 -10.22 15.43 -4.96
N ASN A 115 -9.53 15.61 -3.88
CA ASN A 115 -9.49 14.60 -2.81
C ASN A 115 -10.48 15.01 -1.72
N LYS A 116 -11.51 14.20 -1.49
CA LYS A 116 -12.58 14.48 -0.51
C LYS A 116 -12.41 13.74 0.81
N LEU A 117 -11.32 13.00 0.94
CA LEU A 117 -11.05 12.26 2.17
C LEU A 117 -10.67 13.23 3.28
N THR A 118 -11.09 12.91 4.50
CA THR A 118 -10.84 13.67 5.71
C THR A 118 -9.90 12.92 6.63
N HIS A 119 -9.22 13.63 7.52
CA HIS A 119 -8.28 13.05 8.49
C HIS A 119 -9.03 12.47 9.69
N GLU A 120 -9.81 11.43 9.45
CA GLU A 120 -10.36 10.60 10.53
C GLU A 120 -9.25 9.81 11.23
N LYS A 121 -9.57 9.17 12.36
CA LYS A 121 -8.67 8.23 13.02
C LYS A 121 -8.28 7.06 12.11
N GLY A 122 -6.98 6.72 12.10
CA GLY A 122 -6.40 5.62 11.31
C GLY A 122 -6.18 5.93 9.85
N VAL A 123 -6.28 7.18 9.45
CA VAL A 123 -5.99 7.61 8.07
C VAL A 123 -4.49 7.71 7.86
N ILE A 124 -3.99 7.27 6.70
CA ILE A 124 -2.63 7.54 6.21
C ILE A 124 -2.66 8.72 5.24
N SER A 125 -1.74 9.66 5.43
CA SER A 125 -1.62 10.88 4.64
C SER A 125 -0.15 11.22 4.38
N MET A 126 0.15 11.90 3.24
CA MET A 126 1.53 12.30 2.94
C MET A 126 1.93 13.53 3.73
N ALA A 127 3.10 13.46 4.35
CA ALA A 127 3.74 14.62 4.91
C ALA A 127 4.36 15.49 3.82
N ARG A 128 4.42 16.80 4.06
CA ARG A 128 5.03 17.79 3.18
C ARG A 128 5.68 18.92 3.99
N ASN A 129 6.53 19.71 3.38
CA ASN A 129 7.00 20.93 4.03
C ASN A 129 5.91 22.04 3.96
N MET A 130 5.99 22.99 4.86
CA MET A 130 4.99 24.07 4.97
C MET A 130 5.11 25.14 3.88
N LEU A 131 6.22 25.14 3.11
CA LEU A 131 6.53 26.19 2.14
C LEU A 131 5.98 25.88 0.75
N SER A 132 5.71 24.58 0.45
CA SER A 132 5.21 24.16 -0.85
C SER A 132 4.15 23.07 -0.72
N TYR A 133 3.09 23.18 -1.50
CA TYR A 133 2.07 22.16 -1.62
C TYR A 133 2.56 20.93 -2.40
N ASP A 134 3.57 21.08 -3.26
CA ASP A 134 4.14 20.05 -4.11
C ASP A 134 5.49 19.53 -3.58
N SER A 135 5.62 19.41 -2.26
CA SER A 135 6.86 18.99 -1.58
C SER A 135 6.76 17.63 -0.87
N ALA A 136 5.68 16.91 -1.06
CA ALA A 136 5.57 15.53 -0.57
C ALA A 136 6.58 14.64 -1.32
N GLY A 137 7.15 13.66 -0.63
CA GLY A 137 8.11 12.73 -1.20
C GLY A 137 7.86 11.31 -0.71
N SER A 138 8.56 10.89 0.35
CA SER A 138 8.41 9.56 0.94
C SER A 138 7.79 9.57 2.33
N GLN A 139 7.80 10.72 3.02
CA GLN A 139 7.30 10.78 4.40
C GLN A 139 5.78 10.71 4.45
N PHE A 140 5.26 9.90 5.37
CA PHE A 140 3.84 9.73 5.62
C PHE A 140 3.55 9.77 7.12
N PHE A 141 2.30 10.02 7.47
CA PHE A 141 1.83 9.90 8.85
C PHE A 141 0.52 9.12 8.92
N ILE A 142 0.30 8.48 10.08
CA ILE A 142 -0.96 7.81 10.40
C ILE A 142 -1.58 8.57 11.57
N THR A 143 -2.84 8.95 11.43
CA THR A 143 -3.59 9.69 12.45
C THR A 143 -4.01 8.76 13.58
N VAL A 144 -3.84 9.22 14.82
CA VAL A 144 -4.26 8.48 16.04
C VAL A 144 -5.67 8.89 16.47
N GLU A 145 -6.04 10.13 16.20
CA GLU A 145 -7.38 10.70 16.40
C GLU A 145 -7.86 11.39 15.13
N ALA A 146 -9.10 11.92 15.13
CA ALA A 146 -9.59 12.75 14.02
C ALA A 146 -8.92 14.13 14.07
N LEU A 147 -8.41 14.60 12.94
CA LEU A 147 -7.62 15.83 12.79
C LEU A 147 -8.21 16.74 11.70
N PRO A 148 -9.41 17.30 11.87
CA PRO A 148 -10.07 18.09 10.83
C PRO A 148 -9.28 19.35 10.42
N ASP A 149 -8.39 19.85 11.25
CA ASP A 149 -7.53 21.00 10.93
C ASP A 149 -6.50 20.69 9.82
N LEU A 150 -6.28 19.41 9.49
CA LEU A 150 -5.43 18.98 8.37
C LEU A 150 -6.21 18.80 7.05
N ASP A 151 -7.55 18.84 7.11
CA ASP A 151 -8.37 18.61 5.94
C ASP A 151 -8.16 19.68 4.87
N GLY A 152 -7.98 19.22 3.64
CA GLY A 152 -7.73 20.10 2.52
C GLY A 152 -6.28 20.52 2.29
N ASP A 153 -5.37 20.25 3.24
CA ASP A 153 -3.97 20.67 3.18
C ASP A 153 -2.96 19.51 3.03
N TYR A 154 -3.43 18.26 3.16
CA TYR A 154 -2.60 17.06 3.02
C TYR A 154 -3.32 15.99 2.21
N ALA A 155 -2.54 15.18 1.48
CA ALA A 155 -3.05 14.13 0.62
C ALA A 155 -3.33 12.85 1.43
N VAL A 156 -4.58 12.69 1.88
CA VAL A 156 -5.07 11.42 2.40
C VAL A 156 -5.11 10.41 1.27
N PHE A 157 -4.51 9.23 1.47
CA PHE A 157 -4.42 8.22 0.41
C PHE A 157 -4.77 6.79 0.86
N GLY A 158 -5.19 6.60 2.12
CA GLY A 158 -5.61 5.29 2.63
C GLY A 158 -6.08 5.32 4.08
N LYS A 159 -6.45 4.14 4.59
CA LYS A 159 -6.92 3.96 5.96
C LYS A 159 -6.48 2.62 6.53
N VAL A 160 -6.12 2.61 7.80
CA VAL A 160 -5.83 1.39 8.57
C VAL A 160 -7.09 0.54 8.64
N ILE A 161 -6.98 -0.72 8.23
CA ILE A 161 -8.05 -1.72 8.29
C ILE A 161 -7.77 -2.82 9.31
N ASP A 162 -6.50 -2.93 9.77
CA ASP A 162 -6.09 -3.86 10.82
C ASP A 162 -4.82 -3.36 11.50
N GLY A 163 -4.66 -3.59 12.82
CA GLY A 163 -3.50 -3.15 13.60
C GLY A 163 -3.57 -1.70 14.09
N MET A 164 -4.76 -1.11 14.21
CA MET A 164 -4.90 0.24 14.76
C MET A 164 -4.46 0.31 16.23
N ASP A 165 -4.62 -0.75 16.99
CA ASP A 165 -4.10 -0.91 18.35
C ASP A 165 -2.57 -0.76 18.42
N ILE A 166 -1.85 -1.29 17.43
CA ILE A 166 -0.40 -1.14 17.29
C ILE A 166 -0.03 0.35 17.06
N VAL A 167 -0.77 1.04 16.18
CA VAL A 167 -0.57 2.48 15.93
C VAL A 167 -0.79 3.30 17.20
N GLU A 168 -1.86 2.99 17.95
CA GLU A 168 -2.16 3.65 19.23
C GLU A 168 -1.09 3.40 20.30
N ASP A 169 -0.58 2.19 20.38
CA ASP A 169 0.47 1.86 21.35
C ASP A 169 1.80 2.50 21.00
N ILE A 170 2.17 2.54 19.71
CA ILE A 170 3.33 3.31 19.23
C ILE A 170 3.16 4.79 19.57
N SER A 171 1.96 5.35 19.45
CA SER A 171 1.73 6.75 19.76
C SER A 171 2.00 7.15 21.22
N LYS A 172 2.06 6.17 22.13
CA LYS A 172 2.29 6.34 23.55
C LYS A 172 3.75 6.10 24.00
N VAL A 173 4.66 5.76 23.08
CA VAL A 173 6.07 5.57 23.45
C VAL A 173 6.67 6.86 23.97
N ARG A 174 7.71 6.73 24.81
CA ARG A 174 8.43 7.89 25.31
C ARG A 174 9.18 8.58 24.18
N THR A 175 9.04 9.88 24.06
CA THR A 175 9.68 10.71 23.05
C THR A 175 10.55 11.79 23.67
N ASN A 176 11.47 12.32 22.89
CA ASN A 176 12.20 13.53 23.22
C ASN A 176 11.22 14.74 23.18
N PRO A 177 11.05 15.50 24.26
CA PRO A 177 10.05 16.57 24.32
C PRO A 177 10.32 17.78 23.42
N LYS A 178 11.49 17.83 22.75
CA LYS A 178 11.84 18.92 21.83
C LYS A 178 11.67 18.55 20.36
N THR A 179 11.75 17.25 20.05
CA THR A 179 11.79 16.77 18.67
C THR A 179 10.67 15.76 18.36
N ASP A 180 9.91 15.33 19.36
CA ASP A 180 8.90 14.27 19.28
C ASP A 180 9.46 12.92 18.77
N LYS A 181 10.79 12.77 18.71
CA LYS A 181 11.44 11.53 18.28
C LYS A 181 11.35 10.49 19.40
N PRO A 182 10.93 9.24 19.11
CA PRO A 182 10.98 8.14 20.08
C PRO A 182 12.37 7.99 20.70
N LEU A 183 12.44 7.75 22.02
CA LEU A 183 13.72 7.49 22.71
C LEU A 183 14.31 6.12 22.33
N ASP A 184 13.45 5.15 22.02
CA ASP A 184 13.80 3.86 21.47
C ASP A 184 13.22 3.80 20.05
N ASP A 185 14.04 3.48 19.06
CA ASP A 185 13.65 3.52 17.65
C ASP A 185 12.49 2.55 17.36
N VAL A 186 11.42 3.06 16.76
CA VAL A 186 10.32 2.30 16.21
C VAL A 186 10.61 2.03 14.73
N ILE A 187 11.11 0.83 14.44
CA ILE A 187 11.69 0.50 13.13
C ILE A 187 10.64 -0.15 12.22
N ILE A 188 10.48 0.38 11.02
CA ILE A 188 9.77 -0.25 9.91
C ILE A 188 10.70 -1.34 9.36
N ARG A 189 10.32 -2.61 9.52
CA ARG A 189 11.10 -3.73 8.98
C ARG A 189 10.95 -3.82 7.46
N SER A 190 9.72 -3.68 6.97
CA SER A 190 9.37 -3.65 5.55
C SER A 190 8.00 -3.00 5.37
N ILE A 191 7.75 -2.50 4.15
CA ILE A 191 6.40 -2.21 3.66
C ILE A 191 6.21 -3.01 2.38
N GLU A 192 5.19 -3.86 2.36
CA GLU A 192 4.79 -4.66 1.22
C GLU A 192 3.42 -4.21 0.75
N VAL A 193 3.15 -4.24 -0.57
CA VAL A 193 1.83 -3.87 -1.09
C VAL A 193 1.22 -5.01 -1.89
N GLU A 194 0.10 -5.52 -1.42
CA GLU A 194 -0.74 -6.50 -2.14
C GLU A 194 -1.57 -5.74 -3.17
N THR A 195 -1.28 -5.92 -4.46
CA THR A 195 -2.00 -5.25 -5.56
C THR A 195 -3.06 -6.13 -6.21
N PHE A 196 -3.22 -7.37 -5.76
CA PHE A 196 -4.15 -8.37 -6.29
C PHE A 196 -4.01 -8.62 -7.79
N GLY A 197 -2.78 -8.47 -8.31
CA GLY A 197 -2.45 -8.63 -9.73
C GLY A 197 -2.76 -7.42 -10.60
N LYS A 198 -3.15 -6.28 -10.01
CA LYS A 198 -3.30 -5.02 -10.72
C LYS A 198 -1.94 -4.33 -10.84
N GLU A 199 -1.62 -3.86 -12.03
CA GLU A 199 -0.47 -3.00 -12.28
C GLU A 199 -0.84 -1.54 -12.10
N TYR A 200 0.05 -0.77 -11.48
CA TYR A 200 -0.12 0.67 -11.27
C TYR A 200 0.92 1.43 -12.10
N PRO A 201 0.59 2.61 -12.64
CA PRO A 201 1.55 3.45 -13.36
C PRO A 201 2.71 3.87 -12.46
N GLU A 202 3.83 4.25 -13.08
CA GLU A 202 4.90 4.97 -12.39
C GLU A 202 4.38 6.33 -11.91
N ALA A 203 4.89 6.78 -10.75
CA ALA A 203 4.52 8.09 -10.21
C ALA A 203 5.11 9.23 -11.04
N GLU A 204 4.33 10.30 -11.22
CA GLU A 204 4.82 11.56 -11.74
C GLU A 204 5.67 12.25 -10.68
N LYS A 205 6.94 12.54 -10.99
CA LYS A 205 7.95 13.06 -10.07
C LYS A 205 8.36 14.47 -10.48
N ILE A 206 8.63 15.31 -9.49
CA ILE A 206 9.16 16.66 -9.62
C ILE A 206 10.59 16.62 -9.08
N TYR A 207 11.55 16.89 -9.94
CA TYR A 207 12.96 17.02 -9.56
C TYR A 207 13.28 18.51 -9.42
N GLU A 208 13.99 18.87 -8.35
CA GLU A 208 14.51 20.21 -8.25
C GLU A 208 15.61 20.38 -9.30
N ASP A 209 15.56 21.47 -10.07
CA ASP A 209 16.63 21.82 -11.00
C ASP A 209 17.91 22.09 -10.19
N SER A 210 18.96 21.30 -10.44
CA SER A 210 20.27 21.34 -9.78
C SER A 210 21.11 22.56 -10.20
#